data_e4cb6a65dee30442b5308ce58e3958f1
#
_entry.id   e4cb6a65dee30442b5308ce58e3958f1
#
_cell.length_a   1.000
_cell.length_b   1.000
_cell.length_c   1.000
_cell.angle_alpha   90.00
_cell.angle_beta   90.00
_cell.angle_gamma   90.00
#
_symmetry.space_group_name_H-M   'P 1'
#
loop_
_entity.id
_entity.type
_entity.pdbx_description
1 polymer ?
#
loop_
_entity_poly.entity_id
_entity_poly.type
_entity_poly.pdbx_seq_one_letter_code
_entity_poly.pdbx_strand_id
1 'polypeptide(L)'
;MLRPKRERTVWSTRMNWPALAISLLIAGAQRAGAQGTSAPKVHAPPPTGPSTLSGVYTNEQASRGKDVYAGSCRSCHTPASHTGATFNKWWRGKQLSDLFGFISTTMPKNDPGSLAPEDVADVTAYLLKMNAMPTGPAELPPDIDSLKKFRIETKPSRPSPAKRKKP
;
A
#
# COMPACT_ATOMS: atom_id res chain seq x y z
N MET A 1 42.02 17.51 -25.90
CA MET A 1 41.50 16.22 -25.42
C MET A 1 40.15 16.00 -26.08
N LEU A 2 40.10 15.12 -27.09
CA LEU A 2 38.95 14.85 -27.94
C LEU A 2 38.16 13.67 -27.33
N ARG A 3 36.83 13.85 -27.11
CA ARG A 3 35.92 12.77 -26.67
C ARG A 3 35.53 11.88 -27.85
N PRO A 4 35.53 10.56 -27.72
CA PRO A 4 35.04 9.68 -28.77
C PRO A 4 33.54 9.68 -28.90
N LYS A 5 33.06 9.81 -30.13
CA LYS A 5 31.67 9.68 -30.58
C LYS A 5 31.22 8.23 -30.45
N ARG A 6 30.16 7.96 -29.71
CA ARG A 6 29.52 6.63 -29.59
C ARG A 6 28.59 6.40 -30.76
N GLU A 7 28.98 5.51 -31.63
CA GLU A 7 28.17 5.07 -32.77
C GLU A 7 27.02 4.16 -32.31
N ARG A 8 25.80 4.48 -32.77
CA ARG A 8 24.61 3.67 -32.54
C ARG A 8 24.50 2.64 -33.67
N THR A 9 24.73 1.40 -33.36
CA THR A 9 24.51 0.29 -34.28
C THR A 9 23.00 -0.01 -34.33
N VAL A 10 22.37 0.32 -35.46
CA VAL A 10 20.98 0.00 -35.75
C VAL A 10 20.96 -1.43 -36.29
N TRP A 11 20.43 -2.36 -35.51
CA TRP A 11 20.16 -3.72 -35.98
C TRP A 11 18.78 -3.74 -36.63
N SER A 12 18.77 -3.72 -37.98
CA SER A 12 17.59 -3.97 -38.80
C SER A 12 17.47 -5.47 -39.04
N THR A 13 16.64 -6.15 -38.25
CA THR A 13 16.29 -7.55 -38.54
C THR A 13 15.02 -7.55 -39.42
N ARG A 14 15.22 -7.72 -40.75
CA ARG A 14 14.13 -8.01 -41.66
C ARG A 14 13.67 -9.45 -41.41
N MET A 15 12.47 -9.59 -40.87
CA MET A 15 11.80 -10.87 -40.73
C MET A 15 11.01 -11.17 -42.02
N ASN A 16 11.56 -12.12 -42.79
CA ASN A 16 10.96 -12.63 -44.03
C ASN A 16 9.86 -13.65 -43.63
N TRP A 17 8.61 -13.33 -43.91
CA TRP A 17 7.49 -14.26 -43.74
C TRP A 17 7.16 -14.93 -45.06
N PRO A 18 7.20 -16.25 -45.17
CA PRO A 18 6.64 -16.93 -46.35
C PRO A 18 5.12 -17.01 -46.26
N ALA A 19 4.48 -16.55 -47.30
CA ALA A 19 3.07 -16.74 -47.54
C ALA A 19 2.81 -18.23 -47.80
N LEU A 20 1.90 -18.84 -47.08
CA LEU A 20 1.29 -20.12 -47.43
C LEU A 20 -0.22 -19.99 -47.42
N ALA A 21 -0.74 -20.49 -48.52
CA ALA A 21 -2.08 -20.34 -49.02
C ALA A 21 -3.16 -21.09 -48.22
N ILE A 22 -4.24 -20.44 -48.08
CA ILE A 22 -5.67 -20.77 -48.20
C ILE A 22 -6.03 -22.27 -48.36
N SER A 23 -6.82 -22.75 -47.42
CA SER A 23 -7.87 -23.75 -47.68
C SER A 23 -9.12 -23.42 -46.87
N LEU A 24 -10.14 -22.96 -47.56
CA LEU A 24 -11.51 -22.84 -47.07
C LEU A 24 -12.09 -24.25 -46.83
N LEU A 25 -12.55 -24.52 -45.61
CA LEU A 25 -13.59 -25.50 -45.37
C LEU A 25 -14.60 -24.89 -44.38
N ILE A 26 -15.77 -24.61 -44.96
CA ILE A 26 -16.99 -24.21 -44.25
C ILE A 26 -17.59 -25.48 -43.64
N ALA A 27 -17.72 -25.57 -42.35
CA ALA A 27 -18.65 -26.48 -41.69
C ALA A 27 -19.04 -26.02 -40.29
N GLY A 28 -20.34 -25.82 -40.10
CA GLY A 28 -21.01 -26.13 -38.86
C GLY A 28 -20.97 -25.06 -37.74
N ALA A 29 -21.95 -24.15 -37.77
CA ALA A 29 -22.34 -23.36 -36.61
C ALA A 29 -22.81 -24.26 -35.48
N GLN A 30 -22.05 -24.32 -34.38
CA GLN A 30 -22.57 -24.68 -33.06
C GLN A 30 -22.31 -23.53 -32.12
N ARG A 31 -23.37 -22.76 -31.84
CA ARG A 31 -23.42 -21.81 -30.75
C ARG A 31 -23.45 -22.60 -29.47
N ALA A 32 -22.30 -22.95 -28.91
CA ALA A 32 -22.17 -23.30 -27.52
C ALA A 32 -22.19 -22.00 -26.70
N GLY A 33 -23.29 -21.78 -25.99
CA GLY A 33 -23.42 -20.68 -25.05
C GLY A 33 -22.32 -20.82 -23.97
N ALA A 34 -21.33 -19.96 -24.05
CA ALA A 34 -20.36 -19.81 -22.97
C ALA A 34 -21.09 -19.18 -21.79
N GLN A 35 -21.60 -20.03 -20.89
CA GLN A 35 -21.99 -19.61 -19.55
C GLN A 35 -20.70 -19.18 -18.85
N GLY A 36 -20.52 -17.88 -18.70
CA GLY A 36 -19.45 -17.29 -17.91
C GLY A 36 -19.60 -17.75 -16.45
N THR A 37 -18.98 -18.85 -16.12
CA THR A 37 -18.74 -19.21 -14.72
C THR A 37 -17.74 -18.19 -14.19
N SER A 38 -18.29 -17.17 -13.50
CA SER A 38 -17.48 -16.28 -12.64
C SER A 38 -16.75 -17.17 -11.66
N ALA A 39 -15.46 -17.37 -11.87
CA ALA A 39 -14.61 -18.05 -10.90
C ALA A 39 -14.82 -17.38 -9.53
N PRO A 40 -15.09 -18.13 -8.46
CA PRO A 40 -15.20 -17.55 -7.13
C PRO A 40 -13.89 -16.82 -6.85
N LYS A 41 -13.99 -15.54 -6.47
CA LYS A 41 -12.84 -14.79 -5.95
C LYS A 41 -12.35 -15.57 -4.73
N VAL A 42 -11.33 -16.38 -4.92
CA VAL A 42 -10.61 -17.03 -3.82
C VAL A 42 -10.04 -15.89 -3.00
N HIS A 43 -10.72 -15.56 -1.90
CA HIS A 43 -10.13 -14.73 -0.86
C HIS A 43 -8.92 -15.50 -0.37
N ALA A 44 -7.72 -14.99 -0.68
CA ALA A 44 -6.52 -15.49 -0.03
C ALA A 44 -6.79 -15.52 1.48
N PRO A 45 -6.45 -16.61 2.18
CA PRO A 45 -6.62 -16.66 3.63
C PRO A 45 -5.93 -15.45 4.23
N PRO A 46 -6.53 -14.81 5.25
CA PRO A 46 -5.90 -13.66 5.89
C PRO A 46 -4.49 -14.06 6.33
N PRO A 47 -3.45 -13.25 6.03
CA PRO A 47 -2.09 -13.58 6.42
C PRO A 47 -2.06 -13.84 7.93
N THR A 48 -1.58 -15.01 8.32
CA THR A 48 -1.47 -15.48 9.70
C THR A 48 -0.28 -14.82 10.37
N GLY A 49 -0.37 -13.53 10.70
CA GLY A 49 0.67 -12.78 11.39
C GLY A 49 0.08 -11.87 12.45
N PRO A 50 0.90 -11.37 13.38
CA PRO A 50 0.44 -10.40 14.35
C PRO A 50 -0.10 -9.15 13.63
N SER A 51 -1.17 -8.58 14.18
CA SER A 51 -1.78 -7.38 13.62
C SER A 51 -1.44 -6.15 14.47
N THR A 52 -1.67 -4.96 13.91
CA THR A 52 -1.52 -3.71 14.66
C THR A 52 -2.44 -3.60 15.88
N LEU A 53 -3.45 -4.49 16.01
CA LEU A 53 -4.30 -4.58 17.19
C LEU A 53 -3.68 -5.33 18.36
N SER A 54 -2.52 -5.99 18.15
CA SER A 54 -1.78 -6.66 19.23
C SER A 54 -0.82 -5.75 20.01
N GLY A 55 -0.77 -4.46 19.70
CA GLY A 55 0.12 -3.51 20.37
C GLY A 55 1.56 -3.65 19.85
N VAL A 56 1.86 -3.00 18.76
CA VAL A 56 3.14 -3.13 18.03
C VAL A 56 4.05 -1.91 18.17
N TYR A 57 3.66 -0.92 18.94
CA TYR A 57 4.42 0.31 19.19
C TYR A 57 4.23 0.81 20.63
N THR A 58 5.11 1.66 21.15
CA THR A 58 5.00 2.24 22.48
C THR A 58 4.36 3.63 22.46
N ASN A 59 3.91 4.11 23.62
CA ASN A 59 3.40 5.48 23.75
C ASN A 59 4.50 6.51 23.50
N GLU A 60 5.70 6.24 23.98
CA GLU A 60 6.87 7.09 23.83
C GLU A 60 7.24 7.25 22.37
N GLN A 61 7.26 6.15 21.63
CA GLN A 61 7.49 6.17 20.19
C GLN A 61 6.44 7.00 19.46
N ALA A 62 5.17 6.80 19.76
CA ALA A 62 4.10 7.59 19.15
C ALA A 62 4.14 9.07 19.56
N SER A 63 4.73 9.40 20.73
CA SER A 63 4.93 10.80 21.13
C SER A 63 6.02 11.48 20.30
N ARG A 64 7.16 10.82 20.09
CA ARG A 64 8.20 11.31 19.16
C ARG A 64 7.64 11.47 17.75
N GLY A 65 6.86 10.48 17.27
CA GLY A 65 6.20 10.54 15.96
C GLY A 65 5.21 11.69 15.80
N LYS A 66 4.56 12.14 16.88
CA LYS A 66 3.75 13.34 16.88
C LYS A 66 4.57 14.59 16.55
N ASP A 67 5.78 14.66 17.09
CA ASP A 67 6.68 15.80 16.85
C ASP A 67 7.23 15.77 15.43
N VAL A 68 7.62 14.60 14.91
CA VAL A 68 7.98 14.41 13.49
C VAL A 68 6.81 14.81 12.58
N TYR A 69 5.59 14.39 12.91
CA TYR A 69 4.39 14.75 12.14
C TYR A 69 4.15 16.27 12.14
N ALA A 70 4.32 16.91 13.28
CA ALA A 70 4.14 18.35 13.40
C ALA A 70 5.15 19.15 12.57
N GLY A 71 6.40 18.68 12.51
CA GLY A 71 7.48 19.34 11.78
C GLY A 71 7.45 19.07 10.26
N SER A 72 7.17 17.82 9.86
CA SER A 72 7.38 17.40 8.47
C SER A 72 6.10 17.14 7.68
N CYS A 73 4.95 16.94 8.34
CA CYS A 73 3.72 16.51 7.66
C CYS A 73 2.58 17.53 7.72
N ARG A 74 2.47 18.25 8.83
CA ARG A 74 1.31 19.07 9.17
C ARG A 74 1.09 20.26 8.23
N SER A 75 2.13 20.72 7.55
CA SER A 75 2.02 21.81 6.57
C SER A 75 1.12 21.46 5.38
N CYS A 76 1.05 20.17 5.03
CA CYS A 76 0.27 19.66 3.89
C CYS A 76 -0.89 18.74 4.31
N HIS A 77 -0.80 18.11 5.48
CA HIS A 77 -1.74 17.12 5.95
C HIS A 77 -2.47 17.54 7.23
N THR A 78 -3.79 17.36 7.24
CA THR A 78 -4.55 17.44 8.49
C THR A 78 -4.64 16.05 9.15
N PRO A 79 -4.82 15.94 10.48
CA PRO A 79 -5.04 14.65 11.11
C PRO A 79 -6.19 13.84 10.50
N ALA A 80 -7.25 14.51 10.03
CA ALA A 80 -8.40 13.86 9.39
C ALA A 80 -8.05 13.13 8.08
N SER A 81 -6.98 13.56 7.37
CA SER A 81 -6.52 12.89 6.15
C SER A 81 -5.87 11.51 6.41
N HIS A 82 -5.52 11.23 7.66
CA HIS A 82 -4.82 10.00 8.07
C HIS A 82 -5.58 9.19 9.12
N THR A 83 -6.87 9.46 9.32
CA THR A 83 -7.67 8.76 10.33
C THR A 83 -8.98 8.21 9.77
N GLY A 84 -9.55 7.24 10.49
CA GLY A 84 -10.87 6.72 10.24
C GLY A 84 -11.05 6.11 8.86
N ALA A 85 -12.10 6.52 8.15
CA ALA A 85 -12.46 5.97 6.84
C ALA A 85 -11.35 6.18 5.80
N THR A 86 -10.66 7.31 5.82
CA THR A 86 -9.55 7.61 4.90
C THR A 86 -8.38 6.66 5.12
N PHE A 87 -7.93 6.50 6.36
CA PHE A 87 -6.87 5.56 6.69
C PHE A 87 -7.25 4.12 6.32
N ASN A 88 -8.47 3.70 6.67
CA ASN A 88 -8.96 2.35 6.39
C ASN A 88 -9.00 2.05 4.89
N LYS A 89 -9.42 3.02 4.07
CA LYS A 89 -9.48 2.87 2.62
C LYS A 89 -8.12 2.52 2.01
N TRP A 90 -7.06 3.11 2.52
CA TRP A 90 -5.72 2.98 1.94
C TRP A 90 -4.89 1.86 2.57
N TRP A 91 -5.02 1.65 3.87
CA TRP A 91 -4.06 0.87 4.65
C TRP A 91 -4.62 -0.39 5.29
N ARG A 92 -5.92 -0.44 5.59
CA ARG A 92 -6.50 -1.63 6.22
C ARG A 92 -6.27 -2.88 5.38
N GLY A 93 -5.73 -3.93 6.02
CA GLY A 93 -5.44 -5.21 5.38
C GLY A 93 -4.09 -5.27 4.67
N LYS A 94 -3.38 -4.15 4.54
CA LYS A 94 -2.00 -4.12 4.03
C LYS A 94 -1.00 -4.47 5.12
N GLN A 95 0.25 -4.72 4.71
CA GLN A 95 1.35 -4.87 5.64
C GLN A 95 1.79 -3.51 6.20
N LEU A 96 2.32 -3.50 7.42
CA LEU A 96 2.83 -2.27 8.02
C LEU A 96 4.06 -1.75 7.27
N SER A 97 4.83 -2.65 6.67
CA SER A 97 5.92 -2.32 5.75
C SER A 97 5.47 -1.49 4.53
N ASP A 98 4.23 -1.65 4.06
CA ASP A 98 3.71 -0.87 2.92
C ASP A 98 3.52 0.60 3.32
N LEU A 99 2.98 0.84 4.52
CA LEU A 99 2.83 2.20 5.06
C LEU A 99 4.18 2.85 5.33
N PHE A 100 5.08 2.12 6.00
CA PHE A 100 6.44 2.57 6.29
C PHE A 100 7.19 2.90 4.99
N GLY A 101 7.20 1.97 4.03
CA GLY A 101 7.86 2.15 2.75
C GLY A 101 7.31 3.32 1.95
N PHE A 102 5.98 3.52 1.96
CA PHE A 102 5.37 4.69 1.34
C PHE A 102 5.86 6.00 1.96
N ILE A 103 5.89 6.10 3.29
CA ILE A 103 6.36 7.31 3.96
C ILE A 103 7.84 7.55 3.67
N SER A 104 8.68 6.53 3.84
CA SER A 104 10.13 6.65 3.68
C SER A 104 10.57 7.04 2.26
N THR A 105 9.79 6.68 1.23
CA THR A 105 10.19 6.92 -0.16
C THR A 105 9.48 8.08 -0.84
N THR A 106 8.32 8.51 -0.32
CA THR A 106 7.48 9.51 -1.00
C THR A 106 7.16 10.75 -0.17
N MET A 107 7.49 10.74 1.13
CA MET A 107 7.24 11.84 2.05
C MET A 107 8.53 12.31 2.75
N PRO A 108 8.61 13.59 3.11
CA PRO A 108 7.73 14.71 2.74
C PRO A 108 7.73 14.96 1.23
N LYS A 109 6.62 15.46 0.67
CA LYS A 109 6.46 15.63 -0.77
C LYS A 109 7.47 16.59 -1.41
N ASN A 110 7.94 17.58 -0.65
CA ASN A 110 8.94 18.55 -1.07
C ASN A 110 10.39 18.04 -0.95
N ASP A 111 10.61 16.95 -0.21
CA ASP A 111 11.93 16.32 -0.04
C ASP A 111 11.76 14.80 0.25
N PRO A 112 11.36 14.00 -0.76
CA PRO A 112 11.12 12.57 -0.59
C PRO A 112 12.37 11.82 -0.15
N GLY A 113 12.24 10.97 0.86
CA GLY A 113 13.33 10.15 1.38
C GLY A 113 14.26 10.87 2.37
N SER A 114 13.95 12.10 2.79
CA SER A 114 14.78 12.87 3.72
C SER A 114 14.61 12.49 5.19
N LEU A 115 13.54 11.76 5.54
CA LEU A 115 13.33 11.31 6.91
C LEU A 115 14.26 10.14 7.26
N ALA A 116 14.87 10.20 8.45
CA ALA A 116 15.60 9.05 8.99
C ALA A 116 14.66 7.86 9.21
N PRO A 117 15.14 6.61 9.08
CA PRO A 117 14.29 5.43 9.29
C PRO A 117 13.59 5.40 10.65
N GLU A 118 14.24 5.91 11.69
CA GLU A 118 13.71 6.04 13.03
C GLU A 118 12.53 7.02 13.08
N ASP A 119 12.64 8.17 12.39
CA ASP A 119 11.57 9.15 12.29
C ASP A 119 10.38 8.58 11.52
N VAL A 120 10.62 7.76 10.50
CA VAL A 120 9.57 7.07 9.75
C VAL A 120 8.85 6.05 10.64
N ALA A 121 9.59 5.29 11.48
CA ALA A 121 8.99 4.37 12.44
C ALA A 121 8.16 5.12 13.50
N ASP A 122 8.69 6.22 14.02
CA ASP A 122 8.03 7.04 15.02
C ASP A 122 6.73 7.68 14.47
N VAL A 123 6.77 8.28 13.27
CA VAL A 123 5.56 8.84 12.65
C VAL A 123 4.56 7.75 12.29
N THR A 124 5.02 6.55 11.89
CA THR A 124 4.15 5.39 11.66
C THR A 124 3.42 5.02 12.95
N ALA A 125 4.12 4.92 14.08
CA ALA A 125 3.51 4.67 15.39
C ALA A 125 2.46 5.74 15.76
N TYR A 126 2.74 7.00 15.48
CA TYR A 126 1.77 8.08 15.70
C TYR A 126 0.51 7.92 14.82
N LEU A 127 0.66 7.53 13.55
CA LEU A 127 -0.48 7.27 12.67
C LEU A 127 -1.35 6.11 13.20
N LEU A 128 -0.72 5.04 13.72
CA LEU A 128 -1.45 3.94 14.35
C LEU A 128 -2.20 4.42 15.60
N LYS A 129 -1.57 5.26 16.44
CA LYS A 129 -2.20 5.85 17.63
C LYS A 129 -3.39 6.72 17.26
N MET A 130 -3.28 7.56 16.23
CA MET A 130 -4.39 8.39 15.76
C MET A 130 -5.60 7.55 15.29
N ASN A 131 -5.37 6.30 14.88
CA ASN A 131 -6.41 5.35 14.50
C ASN A 131 -6.83 4.40 15.63
N ALA A 132 -6.57 4.78 16.89
CA ALA A 132 -6.98 4.07 18.10
C ALA A 132 -6.48 2.60 18.18
N MET A 133 -5.36 2.31 17.57
CA MET A 133 -4.68 1.03 17.75
C MET A 133 -4.00 0.98 19.11
N PRO A 134 -3.98 -0.16 19.79
CA PRO A 134 -3.39 -0.27 21.12
C PRO A 134 -1.86 -0.13 21.08
N THR A 135 -1.31 0.39 22.17
CA THR A 135 0.14 0.36 22.41
C THR A 135 0.57 -0.99 22.95
N GLY A 136 1.85 -1.31 22.78
CA GLY A 136 2.50 -2.50 23.29
C GLY A 136 3.79 -2.20 24.03
N PRO A 137 4.52 -3.24 24.44
CA PRO A 137 5.73 -3.10 25.23
C PRO A 137 6.99 -2.79 24.40
N ALA A 138 6.93 -2.95 23.07
CA ALA A 138 8.07 -2.78 22.18
C ALA A 138 7.79 -1.71 21.13
N GLU A 139 8.85 -1.04 20.68
CA GLU A 139 8.80 -0.08 19.59
C GLU A 139 8.76 -0.76 18.23
N LEU A 140 8.19 -0.08 17.24
CA LEU A 140 8.31 -0.48 15.84
C LEU A 140 9.77 -0.38 15.41
N PRO A 141 10.34 -1.43 14.83
CA PRO A 141 11.67 -1.37 14.25
C PRO A 141 11.70 -0.44 13.03
N PRO A 142 12.82 0.29 12.80
CA PRO A 142 12.96 1.21 11.69
C PRO A 142 13.40 0.51 10.39
N ASP A 143 12.87 -0.68 10.11
CA ASP A 143 13.22 -1.47 8.92
C ASP A 143 12.01 -2.17 8.31
N ILE A 144 11.99 -2.22 6.97
CA ILE A 144 10.89 -2.77 6.19
C ILE A 144 10.70 -4.27 6.44
N ASP A 145 11.78 -5.03 6.57
CA ASP A 145 11.70 -6.50 6.65
C ASP A 145 11.05 -6.94 7.96
N SER A 146 11.41 -6.33 9.06
CA SER A 146 10.79 -6.57 10.36
C SER A 146 9.30 -6.19 10.38
N LEU A 147 8.90 -5.20 9.57
CA LEU A 147 7.52 -4.72 9.52
C LEU A 147 6.60 -5.54 8.62
N LYS A 148 7.14 -6.37 7.73
CA LYS A 148 6.36 -7.26 6.84
C LYS A 148 5.47 -8.24 7.58
N LYS A 149 5.84 -8.64 8.80
CA LYS A 149 5.07 -9.58 9.62
C LYS A 149 3.78 -9.00 10.19
N PHE A 150 3.67 -7.68 10.30
CA PHE A 150 2.52 -7.02 10.90
C PHE A 150 1.50 -6.62 9.83
N ARG A 151 0.24 -6.96 10.07
CA ARG A 151 -0.87 -6.52 9.23
C ARG A 151 -1.60 -5.34 9.86
N ILE A 152 -1.93 -4.34 9.08
CA ILE A 152 -2.72 -3.20 9.53
C ILE A 152 -4.19 -3.64 9.66
N GLU A 153 -4.67 -3.70 10.89
CA GLU A 153 -6.06 -3.92 11.21
C GLU A 153 -6.57 -2.75 12.07
N THR A 154 -7.83 -2.43 11.87
CA THR A 154 -8.51 -1.39 12.64
C THR A 154 -9.73 -1.99 13.31
N LYS A 155 -10.03 -1.53 14.52
CA LYS A 155 -11.27 -1.92 15.18
C LYS A 155 -12.46 -1.60 14.27
N PRO A 156 -13.48 -2.48 14.19
CA PRO A 156 -14.70 -2.13 13.48
C PRO A 156 -15.21 -0.79 14.03
N SER A 157 -15.47 0.17 13.13
CA SER A 157 -16.11 1.41 13.53
C SER A 157 -17.47 1.02 14.12
N ARG A 158 -17.71 1.41 15.40
CA ARG A 158 -19.05 1.26 15.98
C ARG A 158 -20.03 1.95 15.04
N PRO A 159 -21.13 1.29 14.63
CA PRO A 159 -22.13 1.95 13.80
C PRO A 159 -22.51 3.28 14.46
N SER A 160 -22.42 4.36 13.71
CA SER A 160 -22.91 5.65 14.18
C SER A 160 -24.36 5.48 14.61
N PRO A 161 -24.77 5.91 15.82
CA PRO A 161 -26.17 5.80 16.22
C PRO A 161 -27.01 6.45 15.12
N ALA A 162 -27.88 5.64 14.51
CA ALA A 162 -28.81 6.13 13.48
C ALA A 162 -29.45 7.41 14.00
N LYS A 163 -29.32 8.49 13.24
CA LYS A 163 -30.03 9.75 13.58
C LYS A 163 -31.46 9.39 13.80
N ARG A 164 -31.87 9.35 15.08
CA ARG A 164 -33.28 9.12 15.47
C ARG A 164 -34.06 10.24 14.80
N LYS A 165 -34.85 9.89 13.76
CA LYS A 165 -35.82 10.84 13.20
C LYS A 165 -36.70 11.30 14.37
N LYS A 166 -36.64 12.59 14.66
CA LYS A 166 -37.54 13.22 15.60
C LYS A 166 -38.93 13.14 14.97
N PRO A 167 -39.96 12.74 15.72
CA PRO A 167 -41.37 12.68 15.25
C PRO A 167 -41.86 14.07 14.84
#